data_3f40d41eda6ddde0280b1411ad8944ea
#
_entry.id   3f40d41eda6ddde0280b1411ad8944ea
#
_cell.length_a   1.000
_cell.length_b   1.000
_cell.length_c   1.000
_cell.angle_alpha   90.00
_cell.angle_beta   90.00
_cell.angle_gamma   90.00
#
_symmetry.space_group_name_H-M   'P 1'
#
loop_
_entity.id
_entity.type
_entity.pdbx_description
1 polymer ?
#
loop_
_entity_poly.entity_id
_entity_poly.type
_entity_poly.pdbx_seq_one_letter_code
_entity_poly.pdbx_strand_id
1 'polypeptide(L)'
;MTMDGKKPALEARDLCFTYPGGAAPVLDHASLTVPTGAFALFTGATGSGKSTLLRLAKPEIAPAGDLAGQVLAFGRDVRGLMPAESAATVGYVFQSPDNQIVCDTVWHEMAFGLENLGVPEAQMRRRVAETCDFFGMGPWFRAQTAELSGGQRQTLALAATLAMRPRLLLLDEPTSMLDPIAEKAFLGLLFRANRELGITVVVATHAPQAMAEYATCGLEVAGGRVREVPLDALAEPRPLAPLPARPAPAGDAAVDVRGAWLRYDRDDDWVLRGLDLRLVRGEVRALVGGNGSGKSTLLSLIAGVAKPQKGRVKNVLAGSQALLPQFPKAVLACETVRDELAEWSRGAGYGTAEVDAALAALGLADAADRHPYDLSGGQQQMLALKKLLLCRPRLLLLDEPTKGLDDAARAWVVRAVGEARDAGATVLLATHDMAFVRAVADRVSLLFDGDITATEPTDEFFATSWLYRV
;
A
#
# COMPACT_ATOMS: atom_id res chain seq x y z
N MET A 1 -15.94 28.97 18.20
CA MET A 1 -17.30 29.05 17.64
C MET A 1 -17.91 27.66 17.75
N THR A 2 -18.81 27.48 18.68
CA THR A 2 -19.59 26.22 18.87
C THR A 2 -20.45 26.02 17.62
N MET A 3 -20.14 24.95 16.86
CA MET A 3 -20.89 24.58 15.65
C MET A 3 -22.27 24.07 16.05
N ASP A 4 -23.22 24.81 15.56
CA ASP A 4 -24.65 24.74 15.73
C ASP A 4 -25.23 23.35 15.36
N GLY A 5 -25.90 22.68 16.30
CA GLY A 5 -27.01 21.72 16.13
C GLY A 5 -26.93 20.53 15.16
N LYS A 6 -25.88 20.35 14.37
CA LYS A 6 -25.75 19.20 13.45
C LYS A 6 -25.18 17.99 14.19
N LYS A 7 -25.89 16.84 14.07
CA LYS A 7 -25.40 15.57 14.61
C LYS A 7 -24.05 15.21 13.97
N PRO A 8 -23.11 14.62 14.74
CA PRO A 8 -21.85 14.10 14.18
C PRO A 8 -22.08 13.14 13.01
N ALA A 9 -21.19 13.14 12.03
CA ALA A 9 -21.25 12.22 10.90
C ALA A 9 -20.92 10.80 11.32
N LEU A 10 -19.90 10.64 12.19
CA LEU A 10 -19.52 9.38 12.80
C LEU A 10 -19.27 9.58 14.29
N GLU A 11 -19.78 8.69 15.12
CA GLU A 11 -19.54 8.68 16.56
C GLU A 11 -19.38 7.23 17.02
N ALA A 12 -18.35 6.95 17.78
CA ALA A 12 -18.21 5.71 18.54
C ALA A 12 -18.29 6.01 20.03
N ARG A 13 -19.04 5.20 20.77
CA ARG A 13 -19.27 5.34 22.20
C ARG A 13 -18.86 4.07 22.90
N ASP A 14 -17.83 4.15 23.71
CA ASP A 14 -17.35 3.09 24.59
C ASP A 14 -17.18 1.76 23.84
N LEU A 15 -16.55 1.81 22.67
CA LEU A 15 -16.48 0.70 21.74
C LEU A 15 -15.38 -0.27 22.13
N CYS A 16 -15.76 -1.51 22.43
CA CYS A 16 -14.86 -2.63 22.65
C CYS A 16 -15.07 -3.67 21.56
N PHE A 17 -13.99 -4.18 20.99
CA PHE A 17 -14.06 -5.24 19.99
C PHE A 17 -12.92 -6.24 20.12
N THR A 18 -13.28 -7.54 20.15
CA THR A 18 -12.34 -8.65 20.17
C THR A 18 -12.62 -9.62 19.03
N TYR A 19 -11.61 -9.96 18.24
CA TYR A 19 -11.72 -11.00 17.21
C TYR A 19 -11.91 -12.38 17.81
N PRO A 20 -12.56 -13.34 17.13
CA PRO A 20 -12.69 -14.71 17.61
C PRO A 20 -11.33 -15.33 17.93
N GLY A 21 -11.20 -15.89 19.14
CA GLY A 21 -9.93 -16.46 19.62
C GLY A 21 -8.85 -15.46 19.99
N GLY A 22 -9.13 -14.15 19.92
CA GLY A 22 -8.20 -13.12 20.37
C GLY A 22 -8.05 -13.09 21.90
N ALA A 23 -6.83 -13.02 22.40
CA ALA A 23 -6.54 -12.94 23.84
C ALA A 23 -6.81 -11.55 24.45
N ALA A 24 -6.88 -10.50 23.61
CA ALA A 24 -7.09 -9.13 24.04
C ALA A 24 -7.97 -8.36 23.03
N PRO A 25 -8.70 -7.33 23.47
CA PRO A 25 -9.49 -6.49 22.59
C PRO A 25 -8.57 -5.67 21.66
N VAL A 26 -8.98 -5.56 20.39
CA VAL A 26 -8.33 -4.68 19.41
C VAL A 26 -8.79 -3.24 19.59
N LEU A 27 -10.05 -3.04 20.01
CA LEU A 27 -10.58 -1.75 20.46
C LEU A 27 -11.00 -1.93 21.94
N ASP A 28 -10.55 -0.99 22.77
CA ASP A 28 -10.72 -1.03 24.24
C ASP A 28 -11.23 0.33 24.72
N HIS A 29 -12.54 0.43 24.96
CA HIS A 29 -13.21 1.67 25.37
C HIS A 29 -12.96 2.83 24.39
N ALA A 30 -12.91 2.53 23.07
CA ALA A 30 -12.67 3.54 22.05
C ALA A 30 -13.88 4.46 21.89
N SER A 31 -13.66 5.75 22.04
CA SER A 31 -14.68 6.77 21.83
C SER A 31 -14.13 7.86 20.90
N LEU A 32 -14.96 8.30 19.94
CA LEU A 32 -14.59 9.34 19.00
C LEU A 32 -15.82 10.06 18.45
N THR A 33 -15.57 11.24 17.91
CA THR A 33 -16.58 12.06 17.23
C THR A 33 -15.97 12.69 15.99
N VAL A 34 -16.60 12.50 14.82
CA VAL A 34 -16.24 13.17 13.56
C VAL A 34 -17.37 14.13 13.18
N PRO A 35 -17.08 15.44 13.07
CA PRO A 35 -18.09 16.42 12.66
C PRO A 35 -18.58 16.20 11.23
N THR A 36 -19.82 16.57 10.96
CA THR A 36 -20.38 16.57 9.60
C THR A 36 -19.63 17.54 8.69
N GLY A 37 -19.22 17.10 7.50
CA GLY A 37 -18.45 17.84 6.52
C GLY A 37 -16.94 17.85 6.78
N ALA A 38 -16.47 17.20 7.85
CA ALA A 38 -15.04 17.07 8.14
C ALA A 38 -14.29 16.22 7.09
N PHE A 39 -13.02 16.54 6.92
CA PHE A 39 -12.02 15.65 6.33
C PHE A 39 -11.16 15.13 7.50
N ALA A 40 -11.46 13.93 8.00
CA ALA A 40 -10.84 13.37 9.20
C ALA A 40 -9.77 12.33 8.83
N LEU A 41 -8.61 12.40 9.49
CA LEU A 41 -7.54 11.40 9.36
C LEU A 41 -7.49 10.52 10.60
N PHE A 42 -7.61 9.21 10.40
CA PHE A 42 -7.38 8.19 11.43
C PHE A 42 -5.98 7.62 11.26
N THR A 43 -5.10 7.96 12.17
CA THR A 43 -3.70 7.54 12.15
C THR A 43 -3.39 6.48 13.20
N GLY A 44 -2.22 5.88 13.14
CA GLY A 44 -1.75 4.87 14.08
C GLY A 44 -0.97 3.76 13.39
N ALA A 45 -0.25 2.97 14.17
CA ALA A 45 0.55 1.86 13.69
C ALA A 45 -0.29 0.79 12.97
N THR A 46 0.36 -0.03 12.14
CA THR A 46 -0.28 -1.21 11.56
C THR A 46 -0.77 -2.15 12.66
N GLY A 47 -2.01 -2.63 12.54
CA GLY A 47 -2.63 -3.46 13.58
C GLY A 47 -3.23 -2.71 14.77
N SER A 48 -3.19 -1.37 14.81
CA SER A 48 -3.76 -0.58 15.91
C SER A 48 -5.30 -0.60 16.00
N GLY A 49 -6.00 -1.15 15.01
CA GLY A 49 -7.46 -1.23 14.98
C GLY A 49 -8.16 -0.23 14.06
N LYS A 50 -7.44 0.60 13.26
CA LYS A 50 -8.04 1.58 12.33
C LYS A 50 -9.05 0.95 11.37
N SER A 51 -8.63 -0.06 10.62
CA SER A 51 -9.50 -0.77 9.66
C SER A 51 -10.68 -1.47 10.34
N THR A 52 -10.45 -2.02 11.55
CA THR A 52 -11.52 -2.62 12.37
C THR A 52 -12.56 -1.57 12.73
N LEU A 53 -12.13 -0.40 13.21
CA LEU A 53 -13.00 0.71 13.57
C LEU A 53 -13.83 1.20 12.37
N LEU A 54 -13.19 1.38 11.20
CA LEU A 54 -13.90 1.77 9.97
C LEU A 54 -14.92 0.72 9.53
N ARG A 55 -14.56 -0.57 9.56
CA ARG A 55 -15.47 -1.66 9.17
C ARG A 55 -16.66 -1.82 10.12
N LEU A 56 -16.49 -1.56 11.42
CA LEU A 56 -17.57 -1.56 12.38
C LEU A 56 -18.60 -0.44 12.11
N ALA A 57 -18.22 0.62 11.39
CA ALA A 57 -19.13 1.66 10.94
C ALA A 57 -19.91 1.29 9.68
N LYS A 58 -19.63 0.14 9.05
CA LYS A 58 -20.30 -0.39 7.86
C LYS A 58 -20.73 -1.85 8.11
N PRO A 59 -21.96 -2.09 8.59
CA PRO A 59 -22.39 -3.41 9.06
C PRO A 59 -22.19 -4.56 8.07
N GLU A 60 -22.32 -4.28 6.76
CA GLU A 60 -22.20 -5.29 5.71
C GLU A 60 -20.78 -5.89 5.58
N ILE A 61 -19.79 -5.20 6.11
CA ILE A 61 -18.37 -5.63 6.09
C ILE A 61 -17.76 -5.67 7.49
N ALA A 62 -18.61 -5.55 8.53
CA ALA A 62 -18.14 -5.61 9.91
C ALA A 62 -17.51 -6.98 10.18
N PRO A 63 -16.34 -7.03 10.83
CA PRO A 63 -15.72 -8.30 11.16
C PRO A 63 -16.54 -9.07 12.20
N ALA A 64 -16.47 -10.40 12.16
CA ALA A 64 -17.01 -11.24 13.22
C ALA A 64 -16.18 -11.06 14.50
N GLY A 65 -16.85 -11.06 15.67
CA GLY A 65 -16.22 -10.92 16.98
C GLY A 65 -17.18 -10.41 18.05
N ASP A 66 -16.65 -10.28 19.24
CA ASP A 66 -17.38 -9.75 20.40
C ASP A 66 -17.34 -8.22 20.38
N LEU A 67 -18.52 -7.61 20.19
CA LEU A 67 -18.69 -6.16 20.09
C LEU A 67 -19.53 -5.64 21.26
N ALA A 68 -18.99 -4.67 22.01
CA ALA A 68 -19.71 -3.86 22.98
C ALA A 68 -19.62 -2.38 22.61
N GLY A 69 -20.54 -1.56 23.13
CA GLY A 69 -20.65 -0.15 22.76
C GLY A 69 -21.49 0.09 21.49
N GLN A 70 -21.39 1.29 20.94
CA GLN A 70 -22.20 1.74 19.82
C GLN A 70 -21.39 2.49 18.76
N VAL A 71 -21.74 2.28 17.49
CA VAL A 71 -21.28 3.12 16.38
C VAL A 71 -22.51 3.80 15.76
N LEU A 72 -22.46 5.13 15.70
CA LEU A 72 -23.56 5.94 15.20
C LEU A 72 -23.10 6.71 13.95
N ALA A 73 -23.91 6.66 12.91
CA ALA A 73 -23.79 7.53 11.74
C ALA A 73 -24.94 8.55 11.75
N PHE A 74 -24.61 9.84 11.78
CA PHE A 74 -25.57 10.95 11.89
C PHE A 74 -26.57 10.74 13.03
N GLY A 75 -26.11 10.17 14.17
CA GLY A 75 -26.90 9.92 15.37
C GLY A 75 -27.83 8.71 15.29
N ARG A 76 -27.70 7.83 14.30
CA ARG A 76 -28.40 6.53 14.18
C ARG A 76 -27.41 5.38 14.34
N ASP A 77 -27.75 4.39 15.14
CA ASP A 77 -26.93 3.16 15.26
C ASP A 77 -26.85 2.48 13.88
N VAL A 78 -25.62 2.26 13.42
CA VAL A 78 -25.36 1.70 12.08
C VAL A 78 -25.94 0.30 11.93
N ARG A 79 -26.02 -0.49 13.01
CA ARG A 79 -26.59 -1.85 13.01
C ARG A 79 -28.08 -1.89 12.76
N GLY A 80 -28.77 -0.77 12.96
CA GLY A 80 -30.22 -0.63 12.73
C GLY A 80 -30.57 -0.09 11.35
N LEU A 81 -29.58 0.16 10.47
CA LEU A 81 -29.81 0.65 9.12
C LEU A 81 -30.18 -0.51 8.18
N MET A 82 -31.22 -0.31 7.36
CA MET A 82 -31.51 -1.23 6.24
C MET A 82 -30.41 -1.09 5.17
N PRO A 83 -30.11 -2.12 4.35
CA PRO A 83 -29.02 -2.09 3.37
C PRO A 83 -29.02 -0.85 2.44
N ALA A 84 -30.19 -0.46 1.93
CA ALA A 84 -30.33 0.72 1.09
C ALA A 84 -30.06 2.03 1.86
N GLU A 85 -30.48 2.13 3.12
CA GLU A 85 -30.18 3.27 3.99
C GLU A 85 -28.71 3.31 4.36
N SER A 86 -28.09 2.14 4.65
CA SER A 86 -26.67 2.00 4.93
C SER A 86 -25.83 2.50 3.75
N ALA A 87 -26.14 2.07 2.52
CA ALA A 87 -25.46 2.49 1.30
C ALA A 87 -25.57 4.00 1.04
N ALA A 88 -26.73 4.61 1.30
CA ALA A 88 -26.95 6.05 1.19
C ALA A 88 -26.37 6.86 2.36
N THR A 89 -26.01 6.20 3.47
CA THR A 89 -25.45 6.87 4.65
C THR A 89 -23.95 6.76 4.67
N VAL A 90 -23.39 5.56 4.48
CA VAL A 90 -21.96 5.24 4.62
C VAL A 90 -21.45 4.53 3.37
N GLY A 91 -20.57 5.16 2.63
CA GLY A 91 -19.76 4.55 1.57
C GLY A 91 -18.43 4.05 2.16
N TYR A 92 -17.91 2.97 1.61
CA TYR A 92 -16.62 2.40 2.02
C TYR A 92 -15.75 2.14 0.79
N VAL A 93 -14.47 2.53 0.87
CA VAL A 93 -13.46 2.26 -0.15
C VAL A 93 -12.35 1.43 0.48
N PHE A 94 -12.12 0.24 -0.08
CA PHE A 94 -11.12 -0.70 0.42
C PHE A 94 -9.69 -0.28 0.07
N GLN A 95 -8.73 -0.79 0.83
CA GLN A 95 -7.30 -0.60 0.59
C GLN A 95 -6.88 -1.11 -0.81
N SER A 96 -7.41 -2.28 -1.22
CA SER A 96 -7.18 -2.81 -2.57
C SER A 96 -8.47 -2.68 -3.39
N PRO A 97 -8.45 -1.95 -4.51
CA PRO A 97 -9.60 -1.84 -5.40
C PRO A 97 -10.00 -3.18 -6.01
N ASP A 98 -9.07 -4.13 -6.14
CA ASP A 98 -9.33 -5.48 -6.66
C ASP A 98 -10.28 -6.28 -5.76
N ASN A 99 -10.39 -5.92 -4.47
CA ASN A 99 -11.36 -6.53 -3.56
C ASN A 99 -12.74 -5.86 -3.62
N GLN A 100 -12.89 -4.80 -4.38
CA GLN A 100 -14.11 -4.00 -4.48
C GLN A 100 -14.73 -4.04 -5.87
N ILE A 101 -13.92 -3.98 -6.92
CA ILE A 101 -14.36 -4.01 -8.31
C ILE A 101 -14.79 -5.45 -8.66
N VAL A 102 -16.03 -5.60 -9.11
CA VAL A 102 -16.64 -6.91 -9.39
C VAL A 102 -17.05 -7.09 -10.86
N CYS A 103 -17.14 -5.98 -11.63
CA CYS A 103 -17.56 -6.02 -13.03
C CYS A 103 -16.38 -5.96 -13.99
N ASP A 104 -16.54 -6.55 -15.16
CA ASP A 104 -15.50 -6.61 -16.20
C ASP A 104 -15.28 -5.29 -16.91
N THR A 105 -16.23 -4.36 -16.86
CA THR A 105 -16.16 -3.07 -17.54
C THR A 105 -16.45 -1.92 -16.59
N VAL A 106 -15.80 -0.77 -16.86
CA VAL A 106 -15.94 0.45 -16.06
C VAL A 106 -17.39 0.92 -15.95
N TRP A 107 -18.10 1.00 -17.09
CA TRP A 107 -19.49 1.48 -17.09
C TRP A 107 -20.42 0.58 -16.27
N HIS A 108 -20.20 -0.73 -16.29
CA HIS A 108 -20.99 -1.69 -15.52
C HIS A 108 -20.68 -1.58 -14.04
N GLU A 109 -19.41 -1.47 -13.65
CA GLU A 109 -19.02 -1.22 -12.26
C GLU A 109 -19.66 0.05 -11.70
N MET A 110 -19.71 1.14 -12.49
CA MET A 110 -20.35 2.39 -12.10
C MET A 110 -21.88 2.25 -11.90
N ALA A 111 -22.52 1.34 -12.63
CA ALA A 111 -23.95 1.09 -12.53
C ALA A 111 -24.32 0.07 -11.44
N PHE A 112 -23.43 -0.88 -11.14
CA PHE A 112 -23.68 -2.07 -10.32
C PHE A 112 -24.32 -1.76 -8.96
N GLY A 113 -23.73 -0.81 -8.20
CA GLY A 113 -24.28 -0.42 -6.90
C GLY A 113 -25.67 0.22 -7.00
N LEU A 114 -25.90 0.99 -8.06
CA LEU A 114 -27.20 1.65 -8.31
C LEU A 114 -28.29 0.64 -8.72
N GLU A 115 -27.92 -0.37 -9.49
CA GLU A 115 -28.82 -1.48 -9.86
C GLU A 115 -29.27 -2.25 -8.64
N ASN A 116 -28.32 -2.62 -7.76
CA ASN A 116 -28.62 -3.33 -6.52
C ASN A 116 -29.51 -2.52 -5.56
N LEU A 117 -29.43 -1.20 -5.63
CA LEU A 117 -30.30 -0.29 -4.86
C LEU A 117 -31.65 -0.05 -5.52
N GLY A 118 -31.93 -0.64 -6.70
CA GLY A 118 -33.17 -0.47 -7.43
C GLY A 118 -33.37 0.96 -7.96
N VAL A 119 -32.30 1.70 -8.24
CA VAL A 119 -32.38 3.05 -8.81
C VAL A 119 -32.96 2.98 -10.22
N PRO A 120 -34.01 3.78 -10.56
CA PRO A 120 -34.58 3.78 -11.90
C PRO A 120 -33.54 4.11 -12.97
N GLU A 121 -33.61 3.44 -14.14
CA GLU A 121 -32.63 3.54 -15.21
C GLU A 121 -32.28 4.97 -15.61
N ALA A 122 -33.26 5.84 -15.77
CA ALA A 122 -33.04 7.23 -16.14
C ALA A 122 -32.21 7.99 -15.08
N GLN A 123 -32.44 7.72 -13.79
CA GLN A 123 -31.66 8.31 -12.70
C GLN A 123 -30.26 7.69 -12.63
N MET A 124 -30.14 6.38 -12.87
CA MET A 124 -28.87 5.67 -12.90
C MET A 124 -27.96 6.25 -14.00
N ARG A 125 -28.46 6.35 -15.23
CA ARG A 125 -27.73 6.94 -16.37
C ARG A 125 -27.21 8.34 -16.02
N ARG A 126 -28.05 9.16 -15.41
CA ARG A 126 -27.69 10.51 -14.99
C ARG A 126 -26.60 10.51 -13.92
N ARG A 127 -26.75 9.72 -12.84
CA ARG A 127 -25.76 9.65 -11.75
C ARG A 127 -24.41 9.14 -12.24
N VAL A 128 -24.41 8.10 -13.08
CA VAL A 128 -23.19 7.57 -13.69
C VAL A 128 -22.51 8.65 -14.54
N ALA A 129 -23.25 9.34 -15.41
CA ALA A 129 -22.69 10.40 -16.26
C ALA A 129 -22.09 11.54 -15.42
N GLU A 130 -22.86 12.08 -14.45
CA GLU A 130 -22.40 13.16 -13.55
C GLU A 130 -21.12 12.75 -12.79
N THR A 131 -21.07 11.50 -12.27
CA THR A 131 -19.92 11.02 -11.52
C THR A 131 -18.71 10.80 -12.43
N CYS A 132 -18.92 10.19 -13.61
CA CYS A 132 -17.83 9.99 -14.58
C CYS A 132 -17.24 11.31 -15.07
N ASP A 133 -18.07 12.34 -15.28
CA ASP A 133 -17.60 13.66 -15.66
C ASP A 133 -16.80 14.32 -14.52
N PHE A 134 -17.31 14.26 -13.29
CA PHE A 134 -16.62 14.77 -12.10
C PHE A 134 -15.22 14.16 -11.90
N PHE A 135 -15.07 12.86 -12.16
CA PHE A 135 -13.81 12.11 -12.01
C PHE A 135 -12.96 12.07 -13.28
N GLY A 136 -13.41 12.69 -14.39
CA GLY A 136 -12.68 12.68 -15.66
C GLY A 136 -12.54 11.30 -16.30
N MET A 137 -13.51 10.40 -16.09
CA MET A 137 -13.45 9.00 -16.51
C MET A 137 -13.86 8.78 -17.98
N GLY A 138 -14.28 9.82 -18.69
CA GLY A 138 -14.76 9.74 -20.08
C GLY A 138 -13.85 8.96 -21.02
N PRO A 139 -12.52 9.18 -21.07
CA PRO A 139 -11.61 8.50 -21.97
C PRO A 139 -11.56 6.97 -21.82
N TRP A 140 -11.81 6.44 -20.62
CA TRP A 140 -11.72 5.02 -20.30
C TRP A 140 -13.03 4.43 -19.76
N PHE A 141 -14.16 5.13 -19.96
CA PHE A 141 -15.49 4.69 -19.51
C PHE A 141 -15.92 3.34 -20.08
N ARG A 142 -15.44 2.99 -21.28
CA ARG A 142 -15.75 1.71 -21.95
C ARG A 142 -14.67 0.66 -21.84
N ALA A 143 -13.59 0.96 -21.12
CA ALA A 143 -12.47 0.03 -20.95
C ALA A 143 -12.86 -1.18 -20.08
N GLN A 144 -12.11 -2.26 -20.24
CA GLN A 144 -12.14 -3.39 -19.30
C GLN A 144 -11.49 -2.96 -17.99
N THR A 145 -12.04 -3.41 -16.87
CA THR A 145 -11.47 -3.09 -15.53
C THR A 145 -10.07 -3.67 -15.34
N ALA A 146 -9.78 -4.80 -15.97
CA ALA A 146 -8.47 -5.44 -15.96
C ALA A 146 -7.36 -4.61 -16.66
N GLU A 147 -7.74 -3.76 -17.64
CA GLU A 147 -6.81 -2.91 -18.41
C GLU A 147 -6.42 -1.63 -17.66
N LEU A 148 -7.12 -1.29 -16.57
CA LEU A 148 -6.92 -0.07 -15.83
C LEU A 148 -5.60 -0.10 -15.03
N SER A 149 -4.93 1.05 -14.96
CA SER A 149 -3.83 1.25 -14.01
C SER A 149 -4.32 1.19 -12.56
N GLY A 150 -3.42 0.98 -11.60
CA GLY A 150 -3.76 0.97 -10.17
C GLY A 150 -4.48 2.25 -9.72
N GLY A 151 -4.03 3.42 -10.20
CA GLY A 151 -4.67 4.70 -9.90
C GLY A 151 -6.07 4.83 -10.51
N GLN A 152 -6.26 4.35 -11.75
CA GLN A 152 -7.58 4.33 -12.38
C GLN A 152 -8.53 3.37 -11.67
N ARG A 153 -8.08 2.18 -11.23
CA ARG A 153 -8.89 1.25 -10.42
C ARG A 153 -9.30 1.88 -9.10
N GLN A 154 -8.40 2.56 -8.42
CA GLN A 154 -8.71 3.25 -7.15
C GLN A 154 -9.71 4.39 -7.37
N THR A 155 -9.56 5.15 -8.46
CA THR A 155 -10.52 6.20 -8.85
C THR A 155 -11.88 5.60 -9.20
N LEU A 156 -11.93 4.45 -9.89
CA LEU A 156 -13.18 3.74 -10.20
C LEU A 156 -13.90 3.29 -8.92
N ALA A 157 -13.19 2.66 -7.99
CA ALA A 157 -13.76 2.23 -6.70
C ALA A 157 -14.36 3.41 -5.91
N LEU A 158 -13.66 4.55 -5.87
CA LEU A 158 -14.16 5.77 -5.27
C LEU A 158 -15.38 6.31 -6.00
N ALA A 159 -15.34 6.41 -7.33
CA ALA A 159 -16.42 6.94 -8.15
C ALA A 159 -17.69 6.08 -8.07
N ALA A 160 -17.56 4.74 -8.16
CA ALA A 160 -18.68 3.80 -8.02
C ALA A 160 -19.35 3.94 -6.63
N THR A 161 -18.56 4.10 -5.57
CA THR A 161 -19.08 4.36 -4.23
C THR A 161 -19.81 5.69 -4.16
N LEU A 162 -19.27 6.75 -4.74
CA LEU A 162 -19.88 8.10 -4.71
C LEU A 162 -21.12 8.21 -5.60
N ALA A 163 -21.26 7.39 -6.65
CA ALA A 163 -22.49 7.32 -7.46
C ALA A 163 -23.73 6.96 -6.62
N MET A 164 -23.56 6.19 -5.55
CA MET A 164 -24.61 5.86 -4.58
C MET A 164 -25.01 7.05 -3.69
N ARG A 165 -24.21 8.14 -3.71
CA ARG A 165 -24.40 9.38 -2.94
C ARG A 165 -24.40 9.20 -1.42
N PRO A 166 -23.39 8.54 -0.83
CA PRO A 166 -23.27 8.44 0.61
C PRO A 166 -23.01 9.81 1.24
N ARG A 167 -23.42 10.00 2.49
CA ARG A 167 -23.18 11.23 3.25
C ARG A 167 -21.86 11.20 4.01
N LEU A 168 -21.37 9.98 4.35
CA LEU A 168 -20.10 9.68 5.01
C LEU A 168 -19.33 8.72 4.11
N LEU A 169 -18.09 9.02 3.82
CA LEU A 169 -17.18 8.18 3.05
C LEU A 169 -16.04 7.73 3.95
N LEU A 170 -15.87 6.44 4.09
CA LEU A 170 -14.79 5.79 4.83
C LEU A 170 -13.80 5.19 3.84
N LEU A 171 -12.51 5.51 4.00
CA LEU A 171 -11.45 4.98 3.13
C LEU A 171 -10.37 4.33 4.00
N ASP A 172 -10.03 3.09 3.67
CA ASP A 172 -9.01 2.32 4.36
C ASP A 172 -7.73 2.29 3.52
N GLU A 173 -6.69 3.03 3.94
CA GLU A 173 -5.39 3.14 3.26
C GLU A 173 -5.48 3.38 1.73
N PRO A 174 -6.28 4.37 1.26
CA PRO A 174 -6.67 4.45 -0.15
C PRO A 174 -5.52 4.80 -1.10
N THR A 175 -4.40 5.34 -0.61
CA THR A 175 -3.25 5.75 -1.44
C THR A 175 -2.06 4.79 -1.35
N SER A 176 -2.10 3.79 -0.48
CA SER A 176 -0.99 2.87 -0.21
C SER A 176 -0.47 2.09 -1.43
N MET A 177 -1.28 2.01 -2.49
CA MET A 177 -0.97 1.30 -3.73
C MET A 177 -0.60 2.24 -4.89
N LEU A 178 -0.65 3.56 -4.67
CA LEU A 178 -0.48 4.58 -5.71
C LEU A 178 0.98 5.07 -5.77
N ASP A 179 1.44 5.44 -6.97
CA ASP A 179 2.64 6.23 -7.11
C ASP A 179 2.38 7.70 -6.72
N PRO A 180 3.40 8.52 -6.48
CA PRO A 180 3.21 9.91 -5.99
C PRO A 180 2.35 10.80 -6.90
N ILE A 181 2.34 10.55 -8.21
CA ILE A 181 1.53 11.31 -9.18
C ILE A 181 0.06 10.90 -9.06
N ALA A 182 -0.20 9.59 -9.08
CA ALA A 182 -1.54 9.03 -8.92
C ALA A 182 -2.12 9.36 -7.53
N GLU A 183 -1.29 9.33 -6.47
CA GLU A 183 -1.68 9.74 -5.13
C GLU A 183 -2.17 11.19 -5.10
N LYS A 184 -1.39 12.14 -5.61
CA LYS A 184 -1.80 13.55 -5.68
C LYS A 184 -3.09 13.75 -6.47
N ALA A 185 -3.23 13.08 -7.61
CA ALA A 185 -4.44 13.16 -8.42
C ALA A 185 -5.65 12.61 -7.66
N PHE A 186 -5.52 11.44 -7.01
CA PHE A 186 -6.57 10.83 -6.20
C PHE A 186 -6.99 11.72 -5.01
N LEU A 187 -6.01 12.24 -4.26
CA LEU A 187 -6.27 13.14 -3.14
C LEU A 187 -6.96 14.43 -3.58
N GLY A 188 -6.57 15.01 -4.73
CA GLY A 188 -7.26 16.16 -5.31
C GLY A 188 -8.73 15.87 -5.61
N LEU A 189 -9.04 14.70 -6.17
CA LEU A 189 -10.42 14.27 -6.43
C LEU A 189 -11.20 14.04 -5.13
N LEU A 190 -10.59 13.40 -4.14
CA LEU A 190 -11.21 13.14 -2.84
C LEU A 190 -11.50 14.44 -2.08
N PHE A 191 -10.57 15.39 -2.11
CA PHE A 191 -10.74 16.70 -1.51
C PHE A 191 -11.85 17.51 -2.21
N ARG A 192 -11.90 17.47 -3.55
CA ARG A 192 -13.01 18.09 -4.30
C ARG A 192 -14.35 17.48 -3.90
N ALA A 193 -14.43 16.16 -3.76
CA ALA A 193 -15.65 15.47 -3.32
C ALA A 193 -16.09 15.97 -1.92
N ASN A 194 -15.15 16.11 -0.98
CA ASN A 194 -15.46 16.65 0.35
C ASN A 194 -15.99 18.10 0.26
N ARG A 195 -15.31 18.98 -0.50
CA ARG A 195 -15.60 20.41 -0.55
C ARG A 195 -16.80 20.77 -1.41
N GLU A 196 -16.89 20.18 -2.62
CA GLU A 196 -17.92 20.55 -3.60
C GLU A 196 -19.23 19.78 -3.36
N LEU A 197 -19.15 18.52 -2.91
CA LEU A 197 -20.34 17.70 -2.65
C LEU A 197 -20.76 17.72 -1.17
N GLY A 198 -19.96 18.30 -0.28
CA GLY A 198 -20.26 18.41 1.15
C GLY A 198 -20.24 17.05 1.89
N ILE A 199 -19.57 16.06 1.36
CA ILE A 199 -19.48 14.70 1.93
C ILE A 199 -18.49 14.73 3.08
N THR A 200 -18.83 14.09 4.21
CA THR A 200 -17.85 13.83 5.28
C THR A 200 -16.90 12.73 4.83
N VAL A 201 -15.61 12.95 4.99
CA VAL A 201 -14.57 11.99 4.60
C VAL A 201 -13.78 11.55 5.83
N VAL A 202 -13.57 10.25 5.99
CA VAL A 202 -12.70 9.67 7.02
C VAL A 202 -11.70 8.77 6.31
N VAL A 203 -10.43 9.05 6.46
CA VAL A 203 -9.34 8.25 5.87
C VAL A 203 -8.53 7.61 6.98
N ALA A 204 -8.46 6.29 7.03
CA ALA A 204 -7.48 5.57 7.83
C ALA A 204 -6.17 5.50 7.04
N THR A 205 -5.08 5.96 7.64
CA THR A 205 -3.75 5.93 7.03
C THR A 205 -2.65 5.86 8.07
N HIS A 206 -1.52 5.25 7.68
CA HIS A 206 -0.27 5.29 8.44
C HIS A 206 0.67 6.40 7.93
N ALA A 207 0.40 6.99 6.76
CA ALA A 207 1.17 8.05 6.13
C ALA A 207 0.29 9.32 5.93
N PRO A 208 -0.02 10.09 7.00
CA PRO A 208 -0.95 11.20 6.93
C PRO A 208 -0.39 12.45 6.23
N GLN A 209 0.93 12.53 6.03
CA GLN A 209 1.63 13.76 5.60
C GLN A 209 1.06 14.33 4.28
N ALA A 210 0.83 13.46 3.28
CA ALA A 210 0.28 13.88 1.99
C ALA A 210 -1.17 14.40 2.06
N MET A 211 -1.87 14.10 3.16
CA MET A 211 -3.29 14.45 3.37
C MET A 211 -3.49 15.53 4.44
N ALA A 212 -2.44 15.84 5.21
CA ALA A 212 -2.54 16.72 6.38
C ALA A 212 -3.05 18.13 6.01
N GLU A 213 -2.69 18.64 4.85
CA GLU A 213 -3.16 19.94 4.36
C GLU A 213 -4.68 20.00 4.10
N TYR A 214 -5.31 18.86 3.84
CA TYR A 214 -6.75 18.74 3.63
C TYR A 214 -7.52 18.46 4.91
N ALA A 215 -6.84 18.00 5.95
CA ALA A 215 -7.44 17.53 7.19
C ALA A 215 -8.07 18.68 8.00
N THR A 216 -9.24 18.41 8.55
CA THR A 216 -9.94 19.29 9.49
C THR A 216 -10.07 18.67 10.88
N CYS A 217 -9.74 17.36 11.00
CA CYS A 217 -9.79 16.59 12.22
C CYS A 217 -8.74 15.46 12.17
N GLY A 218 -7.94 15.33 13.22
CA GLY A 218 -6.93 14.29 13.38
C GLY A 218 -7.24 13.39 14.57
N LEU A 219 -7.25 12.08 14.36
CA LEU A 219 -7.51 11.07 15.38
C LEU A 219 -6.43 9.98 15.30
N GLU A 220 -5.88 9.59 16.43
CA GLU A 220 -4.91 8.49 16.52
C GLU A 220 -5.53 7.28 17.22
N VAL A 221 -5.39 6.13 16.61
CA VAL A 221 -5.77 4.84 17.19
C VAL A 221 -4.52 4.16 17.74
N ALA A 222 -4.42 4.06 19.06
CA ALA A 222 -3.26 3.47 19.75
C ALA A 222 -3.70 2.70 21.01
N GLY A 223 -3.21 1.48 21.18
CA GLY A 223 -3.55 0.63 22.33
C GLY A 223 -5.05 0.38 22.47
N GLY A 224 -5.78 0.23 21.36
CA GLY A 224 -7.22 0.02 21.35
C GLY A 224 -8.06 1.28 21.63
N ARG A 225 -7.44 2.42 21.92
CA ARG A 225 -8.11 3.69 22.22
C ARG A 225 -7.94 4.71 21.11
N VAL A 226 -8.82 5.71 21.11
CA VAL A 226 -8.76 6.82 20.15
C VAL A 226 -8.50 8.12 20.90
N ARG A 227 -7.59 8.94 20.37
CA ARG A 227 -7.32 10.28 20.87
C ARG A 227 -7.26 11.31 19.75
N GLU A 228 -7.63 12.53 20.03
CA GLU A 228 -7.42 13.65 19.10
C GLU A 228 -5.91 13.96 19.00
N VAL A 229 -5.47 14.30 17.80
CA VAL A 229 -4.10 14.74 17.52
C VAL A 229 -4.13 16.06 16.77
N PRO A 230 -3.19 16.97 17.09
CA PRO A 230 -3.06 18.23 16.35
C PRO A 230 -2.73 17.97 14.88
N LEU A 231 -3.31 18.78 13.99
CA LEU A 231 -3.07 18.62 12.54
C LEU A 231 -1.61 18.86 12.17
N ASP A 232 -0.93 19.77 12.86
CA ASP A 232 0.49 20.04 12.65
C ASP A 232 1.35 18.79 12.88
N ALA A 233 1.00 17.99 13.89
CA ALA A 233 1.71 16.72 14.15
C ALA A 233 1.51 15.67 13.05
N LEU A 234 0.42 15.78 12.26
CA LEU A 234 0.17 14.89 11.12
C LEU A 234 0.98 15.29 9.89
N ALA A 235 1.34 16.58 9.78
CA ALA A 235 2.11 17.11 8.67
C ALA A 235 3.63 16.91 8.84
N GLU A 236 4.09 16.62 10.07
CA GLU A 236 5.52 16.47 10.34
C GLU A 236 6.10 15.28 9.57
N PRO A 237 7.16 15.51 8.75
CA PRO A 237 7.88 14.43 8.11
C PRO A 237 8.50 13.51 9.18
N ARG A 238 8.40 12.21 8.97
CA ARG A 238 9.10 11.21 9.80
C ARG A 238 10.24 10.61 8.99
N PRO A 239 11.43 11.25 8.98
CA PRO A 239 12.54 10.80 8.16
C PRO A 239 13.02 9.43 8.66
N LEU A 240 13.32 8.55 7.71
CA LEU A 240 14.03 7.31 8.00
C LEU A 240 15.49 7.65 8.28
N ALA A 241 16.06 7.05 9.34
CA ALA A 241 17.47 7.20 9.64
C ALA A 241 18.31 6.58 8.49
N PRO A 242 19.20 7.35 7.84
CA PRO A 242 19.99 6.82 6.75
C PRO A 242 21.01 5.78 7.26
N LEU A 243 21.32 4.82 6.40
CA LEU A 243 22.42 3.89 6.67
C LEU A 243 23.76 4.65 6.76
N PRO A 244 24.71 4.14 7.56
CA PRO A 244 26.04 4.75 7.63
C PRO A 244 26.67 4.88 6.24
N ALA A 245 27.23 6.07 5.98
CA ALA A 245 27.94 6.33 4.73
C ALA A 245 29.15 5.39 4.59
N ARG A 246 29.42 4.98 3.35
CA ARG A 246 30.58 4.14 3.02
C ARG A 246 31.17 4.60 1.67
N PRO A 247 32.39 4.19 1.35
CA PRO A 247 32.94 4.40 0.02
C PRO A 247 32.04 3.76 -1.05
N ALA A 248 31.85 4.46 -2.18
CA ALA A 248 31.06 3.94 -3.27
C ALA A 248 31.62 2.58 -3.73
N PRO A 249 30.76 1.55 -3.87
CA PRO A 249 31.20 0.24 -4.35
C PRO A 249 31.85 0.37 -5.74
N ALA A 250 33.02 -0.23 -5.88
CA ALA A 250 33.79 -0.24 -7.12
C ALA A 250 34.24 -1.67 -7.44
N GLY A 251 34.34 -2.02 -8.72
CA GLY A 251 34.83 -3.32 -9.14
C GLY A 251 33.98 -4.01 -10.20
N ASP A 252 33.94 -5.35 -10.12
CA ASP A 252 33.29 -6.18 -11.12
C ASP A 252 31.76 -6.08 -11.04
N ALA A 253 31.12 -6.22 -12.21
CA ALA A 253 29.69 -6.27 -12.29
C ALA A 253 29.12 -7.57 -11.67
N ALA A 254 28.18 -7.46 -10.77
CA ALA A 254 27.33 -8.55 -10.29
C ALA A 254 26.28 -8.91 -11.33
N VAL A 255 25.69 -7.88 -11.96
CA VAL A 255 24.70 -8.00 -13.03
C VAL A 255 25.08 -7.07 -14.18
N ASP A 256 25.04 -7.58 -15.40
CA ASP A 256 25.28 -6.83 -16.64
C ASP A 256 24.17 -7.16 -17.63
N VAL A 257 23.25 -6.20 -17.86
CA VAL A 257 22.17 -6.27 -18.83
C VAL A 257 22.56 -5.39 -20.02
N ARG A 258 22.45 -5.91 -21.23
CA ARG A 258 22.81 -5.17 -22.44
C ARG A 258 21.76 -5.29 -23.52
N GLY A 259 21.23 -4.16 -23.93
CA GLY A 259 20.27 -4.02 -25.02
C GLY A 259 19.03 -4.88 -24.82
N ALA A 260 18.51 -4.97 -23.58
CA ALA A 260 17.41 -5.88 -23.27
C ALA A 260 16.07 -5.35 -23.79
N TRP A 261 15.39 -6.17 -24.58
CA TRP A 261 14.01 -5.93 -25.03
C TRP A 261 13.11 -7.02 -24.48
N LEU A 262 12.01 -6.62 -23.84
CA LEU A 262 11.04 -7.55 -23.27
C LEU A 262 9.62 -7.02 -23.43
N ARG A 263 8.70 -7.90 -23.83
CA ARG A 263 7.25 -7.74 -23.76
C ARG A 263 6.62 -9.06 -23.35
N TYR A 264 5.43 -9.04 -22.77
CA TYR A 264 4.79 -10.25 -22.25
C TYR A 264 4.14 -11.05 -23.38
N ASP A 265 3.37 -10.42 -24.24
CA ASP A 265 2.76 -11.06 -25.42
C ASP A 265 3.28 -10.44 -26.72
N ARG A 266 3.08 -11.18 -27.84
CA ARG A 266 3.59 -10.76 -29.16
C ARG A 266 2.97 -9.47 -29.67
N ASP A 267 1.74 -9.21 -29.29
CA ASP A 267 0.95 -8.07 -29.74
C ASP A 267 1.02 -6.90 -28.76
N ASP A 268 1.65 -7.10 -27.60
CA ASP A 268 1.85 -6.07 -26.59
C ASP A 268 2.95 -5.08 -26.98
N ASP A 269 2.86 -3.88 -26.41
CA ASP A 269 3.95 -2.92 -26.44
C ASP A 269 5.17 -3.43 -25.67
N TRP A 270 6.34 -2.96 -26.12
CA TRP A 270 7.59 -3.26 -25.41
C TRP A 270 7.61 -2.63 -24.03
N VAL A 271 7.79 -3.46 -23.00
CA VAL A 271 7.93 -3.01 -21.60
C VAL A 271 9.37 -2.58 -21.32
N LEU A 272 10.36 -3.32 -21.85
CA LEU A 272 11.78 -2.90 -21.83
C LEU A 272 12.23 -2.68 -23.27
N ARG A 273 12.98 -1.58 -23.50
CA ARG A 273 13.29 -1.04 -24.84
C ARG A 273 14.79 -0.79 -25.01
N GLY A 274 15.56 -1.85 -25.22
CA GLY A 274 17.00 -1.74 -25.41
C GLY A 274 17.79 -1.39 -24.14
N LEU A 275 17.24 -1.74 -22.98
CA LEU A 275 17.74 -1.36 -21.67
C LEU A 275 19.13 -1.91 -21.38
N ASP A 276 19.99 -1.00 -20.88
CA ASP A 276 21.31 -1.31 -20.36
C ASP A 276 21.38 -1.08 -18.83
N LEU A 277 21.89 -2.05 -18.07
CA LEU A 277 22.14 -1.92 -16.62
C LEU A 277 23.43 -2.61 -16.25
N ARG A 278 24.29 -1.91 -15.52
CA ARG A 278 25.45 -2.49 -14.84
C ARG A 278 25.34 -2.27 -13.34
N LEU A 279 25.21 -3.35 -12.57
CA LEU A 279 25.16 -3.35 -11.10
C LEU A 279 26.49 -3.89 -10.56
N VAL A 280 27.16 -3.13 -9.73
CA VAL A 280 28.46 -3.50 -9.14
C VAL A 280 28.24 -4.40 -7.91
N ARG A 281 29.19 -5.28 -7.60
CA ARG A 281 29.12 -6.12 -6.40
C ARG A 281 29.10 -5.27 -5.12
N GLY A 282 28.20 -5.64 -4.20
CA GLY A 282 28.00 -4.95 -2.93
C GLY A 282 27.27 -3.61 -3.03
N GLU A 283 26.88 -3.17 -4.22
CA GLU A 283 26.12 -1.94 -4.43
C GLU A 283 24.66 -2.09 -3.97
N VAL A 284 24.11 -1.05 -3.36
CA VAL A 284 22.68 -0.88 -3.16
C VAL A 284 22.17 0.12 -4.20
N ARG A 285 21.47 -0.38 -5.22
CA ARG A 285 20.93 0.41 -6.31
C ARG A 285 19.41 0.52 -6.20
N ALA A 286 18.88 1.73 -6.23
CA ALA A 286 17.43 1.96 -6.36
C ALA A 286 17.05 2.18 -7.82
N LEU A 287 15.94 1.55 -8.24
CA LEU A 287 15.22 1.82 -9.47
C LEU A 287 13.99 2.65 -9.15
N VAL A 288 13.93 3.87 -9.67
CA VAL A 288 12.80 4.78 -9.51
C VAL A 288 12.14 5.05 -10.87
N GLY A 289 10.87 5.41 -10.87
CA GLY A 289 10.11 5.67 -12.10
C GLY A 289 8.62 5.45 -11.86
N GLY A 290 7.78 5.95 -12.76
CA GLY A 290 6.31 5.80 -12.69
C GLY A 290 5.85 4.34 -12.72
N ASN A 291 4.57 4.11 -12.39
CA ASN A 291 3.95 2.81 -12.55
C ASN A 291 3.94 2.42 -14.04
N GLY A 292 4.18 1.14 -14.33
CA GLY A 292 4.27 0.64 -15.71
C GLY A 292 5.60 0.92 -16.42
N SER A 293 6.57 1.61 -15.80
CA SER A 293 7.87 1.90 -16.46
C SER A 293 8.76 0.67 -16.70
N GLY A 294 8.44 -0.51 -16.12
CA GLY A 294 9.19 -1.76 -16.32
C GLY A 294 10.07 -2.18 -15.14
N LYS A 295 9.96 -1.54 -13.96
CA LYS A 295 10.79 -1.86 -12.77
C LYS A 295 10.69 -3.33 -12.35
N SER A 296 9.49 -3.84 -12.10
CA SER A 296 9.22 -5.24 -11.72
C SER A 296 9.64 -6.21 -12.82
N THR A 297 9.47 -5.82 -14.08
CA THR A 297 9.89 -6.59 -15.25
C THR A 297 11.42 -6.72 -15.30
N LEU A 298 12.16 -5.65 -15.01
CA LEU A 298 13.62 -5.68 -14.94
C LEU A 298 14.13 -6.57 -13.79
N LEU A 299 13.50 -6.51 -12.61
CA LEU A 299 13.82 -7.41 -11.49
C LEU A 299 13.57 -8.87 -11.88
N SER A 300 12.43 -9.18 -12.50
CA SER A 300 12.08 -10.52 -12.99
C SER A 300 13.04 -11.03 -14.07
N LEU A 301 13.50 -10.13 -14.95
CA LEU A 301 14.50 -10.41 -15.98
C LEU A 301 15.84 -10.80 -15.35
N ILE A 302 16.32 -10.04 -14.35
CA ILE A 302 17.59 -10.29 -13.65
C ILE A 302 17.51 -11.56 -12.82
N ALA A 303 16.37 -11.81 -12.19
CA ALA A 303 16.09 -13.05 -11.45
C ALA A 303 16.05 -14.31 -12.34
N GLY A 304 15.92 -14.14 -13.66
CA GLY A 304 15.77 -15.25 -14.61
C GLY A 304 14.36 -15.82 -14.70
N VAL A 305 13.36 -15.16 -14.08
CA VAL A 305 11.94 -15.50 -14.18
C VAL A 305 11.42 -15.17 -15.58
N ALA A 306 11.83 -14.03 -16.12
CA ALA A 306 11.56 -13.63 -17.50
C ALA A 306 12.83 -13.72 -18.36
N LYS A 307 12.67 -13.89 -19.68
CA LYS A 307 13.79 -13.91 -20.63
C LYS A 307 13.64 -12.78 -21.65
N PRO A 308 14.73 -12.09 -22.00
CA PRO A 308 14.65 -11.03 -23.00
C PRO A 308 14.42 -11.63 -24.39
N GLN A 309 13.61 -10.98 -25.22
CA GLN A 309 13.47 -11.36 -26.63
C GLN A 309 14.67 -10.89 -27.47
N LYS A 310 15.34 -9.79 -27.04
CA LYS A 310 16.60 -9.29 -27.63
C LYS A 310 17.54 -8.83 -26.52
N GLY A 311 18.83 -8.79 -26.81
CA GLY A 311 19.85 -8.43 -25.83
C GLY A 311 20.29 -9.62 -24.97
N ARG A 312 20.99 -9.32 -23.87
CA ARG A 312 21.53 -10.37 -22.96
C ARG A 312 21.55 -9.89 -21.52
N VAL A 313 21.42 -10.87 -20.61
CA VAL A 313 21.59 -10.69 -19.17
C VAL A 313 22.70 -11.60 -18.68
N LYS A 314 23.67 -11.05 -17.99
CA LYS A 314 24.71 -11.81 -17.27
C LYS A 314 24.58 -11.51 -15.78
N ASN A 315 24.13 -12.50 -15.02
CA ASN A 315 24.05 -12.43 -13.57
C ASN A 315 25.01 -13.47 -12.97
N VAL A 316 26.13 -13.02 -12.42
CA VAL A 316 27.16 -13.89 -11.86
C VAL A 316 26.80 -14.36 -10.43
N LEU A 317 25.74 -13.86 -9.86
CA LEU A 317 25.21 -14.21 -8.54
C LEU A 317 23.89 -15.03 -8.60
N ALA A 318 23.50 -15.50 -9.79
CA ALA A 318 22.24 -16.22 -9.99
C ALA A 318 22.06 -17.44 -9.07
N GLY A 319 23.16 -18.12 -8.70
CA GLY A 319 23.13 -19.24 -7.76
C GLY A 319 22.95 -18.86 -6.27
N SER A 320 22.94 -17.56 -5.95
CA SER A 320 22.78 -17.06 -4.58
C SER A 320 21.99 -15.73 -4.63
N GLN A 321 20.79 -15.77 -5.18
CA GLN A 321 19.92 -14.63 -5.31
C GLN A 321 18.58 -14.90 -4.63
N ALA A 322 17.91 -13.81 -4.21
CA ALA A 322 16.54 -13.82 -3.72
C ALA A 322 15.76 -12.68 -4.32
N LEU A 323 14.48 -12.90 -4.66
CA LEU A 323 13.55 -11.91 -5.18
C LEU A 323 12.37 -11.80 -4.23
N LEU A 324 12.16 -10.61 -3.67
CA LEU A 324 10.91 -10.23 -3.02
C LEU A 324 10.00 -9.62 -4.09
N PRO A 325 8.91 -10.29 -4.47
CA PRO A 325 7.96 -9.74 -5.43
C PRO A 325 7.07 -8.67 -4.78
N GLN A 326 6.43 -7.86 -5.60
CA GLN A 326 5.49 -6.80 -5.16
C GLN A 326 4.34 -7.33 -4.28
N PHE A 327 3.93 -8.58 -4.49
CA PHE A 327 2.91 -9.28 -3.68
C PHE A 327 3.60 -10.36 -2.84
N PRO A 328 3.78 -10.13 -1.52
CA PRO A 328 4.52 -11.04 -0.65
C PRO A 328 3.91 -12.44 -0.58
N LYS A 329 2.60 -12.57 -0.77
CA LYS A 329 1.90 -13.86 -0.82
C LYS A 329 2.47 -14.83 -1.84
N ALA A 330 3.11 -14.34 -2.90
CA ALA A 330 3.73 -15.20 -3.92
C ALA A 330 4.93 -16.03 -3.40
N VAL A 331 5.49 -15.67 -2.24
CA VAL A 331 6.59 -16.42 -1.60
C VAL A 331 6.17 -17.06 -0.28
N LEU A 332 4.88 -16.98 0.08
CA LEU A 332 4.32 -17.58 1.29
C LEU A 332 3.43 -18.78 0.89
N ALA A 333 3.85 -19.99 1.23
CA ALA A 333 3.23 -21.24 0.77
C ALA A 333 2.98 -22.26 1.89
N CYS A 334 3.41 -21.98 3.13
CA CYS A 334 3.27 -22.90 4.26
C CYS A 334 2.02 -22.62 5.09
N GLU A 335 1.65 -23.58 5.93
CA GLU A 335 0.46 -23.53 6.79
C GLU A 335 0.65 -22.62 8.01
N THR A 336 1.89 -22.46 8.50
CA THR A 336 2.18 -21.63 9.67
C THR A 336 3.29 -20.63 9.40
N VAL A 337 3.30 -19.51 10.15
CA VAL A 337 4.36 -18.51 10.11
C VAL A 337 5.72 -19.11 10.44
N ARG A 338 5.77 -20.06 11.38
CA ARG A 338 6.99 -20.78 11.75
C ARG A 338 7.50 -21.61 10.59
N ASP A 339 6.63 -22.36 9.93
CA ASP A 339 7.00 -23.23 8.80
C ASP A 339 7.50 -22.40 7.62
N GLU A 340 6.92 -21.23 7.38
CA GLU A 340 7.41 -20.30 6.36
C GLU A 340 8.88 -19.92 6.58
N LEU A 341 9.24 -19.57 7.82
CA LEU A 341 10.62 -19.23 8.15
C LEU A 341 11.55 -20.45 8.12
N ALA A 342 11.03 -21.66 8.36
CA ALA A 342 11.81 -22.91 8.39
C ALA A 342 11.93 -23.59 7.02
N GLU A 343 11.11 -23.24 6.03
CA GLU A 343 10.97 -23.94 4.74
C GLU A 343 12.32 -24.21 4.04
N TRP A 344 13.17 -23.20 3.99
CA TRP A 344 14.46 -23.29 3.28
C TRP A 344 15.65 -23.58 4.19
N SER A 345 15.42 -23.88 5.47
CA SER A 345 16.46 -24.07 6.49
C SER A 345 17.51 -25.11 6.10
N ARG A 346 17.08 -26.27 5.58
CA ARG A 346 17.98 -27.35 5.17
C ARG A 346 18.92 -26.95 4.03
N GLY A 347 18.41 -26.23 3.04
CA GLY A 347 19.19 -25.79 1.88
C GLY A 347 20.10 -24.60 2.17
N ALA A 348 19.69 -23.71 3.06
CA ALA A 348 20.40 -22.48 3.39
C ALA A 348 21.27 -22.59 4.65
N GLY A 349 21.21 -23.71 5.40
CA GLY A 349 22.09 -24.00 6.53
C GLY A 349 21.80 -23.19 7.79
N TYR A 350 20.55 -22.87 8.06
CA TYR A 350 20.10 -22.29 9.33
C TYR A 350 19.14 -23.24 10.06
N GLY A 351 18.94 -23.03 11.37
CA GLY A 351 18.18 -23.95 12.22
C GLY A 351 17.04 -23.26 12.97
N THR A 352 16.48 -23.98 13.94
CA THR A 352 15.37 -23.50 14.79
C THR A 352 15.71 -22.24 15.58
N ALA A 353 16.96 -22.09 16.00
CA ALA A 353 17.39 -20.91 16.73
C ALA A 353 17.27 -19.61 15.90
N GLU A 354 17.66 -19.67 14.62
CA GLU A 354 17.51 -18.52 13.70
C GLU A 354 16.04 -18.26 13.38
N VAL A 355 15.21 -19.30 13.28
CA VAL A 355 13.75 -19.17 13.10
C VAL A 355 13.11 -18.50 14.32
N ASP A 356 13.44 -18.93 15.53
CA ASP A 356 12.92 -18.32 16.75
C ASP A 356 13.38 -16.86 16.92
N ALA A 357 14.66 -16.58 16.60
CA ALA A 357 15.17 -15.22 16.57
C ALA A 357 14.47 -14.35 15.51
N ALA A 358 14.12 -14.92 14.35
CA ALA A 358 13.37 -14.22 13.31
C ALA A 358 11.94 -13.89 13.76
N LEU A 359 11.23 -14.85 14.38
CA LEU A 359 9.91 -14.63 14.96
C LEU A 359 9.91 -13.50 16.00
N ALA A 360 10.89 -13.53 16.89
CA ALA A 360 11.06 -12.49 17.91
C ALA A 360 11.34 -11.11 17.28
N ALA A 361 12.25 -11.04 16.31
CA ALA A 361 12.60 -9.80 15.61
C ALA A 361 11.44 -9.19 14.80
N LEU A 362 10.50 -10.02 14.34
CA LEU A 362 9.29 -9.60 13.64
C LEU A 362 8.12 -9.28 14.61
N GLY A 363 8.25 -9.58 15.89
CA GLY A 363 7.13 -9.50 16.86
C GLY A 363 6.01 -10.51 16.54
N LEU A 364 6.34 -11.65 15.95
CA LEU A 364 5.40 -12.69 15.51
C LEU A 364 5.48 -13.98 16.35
N ALA A 365 6.15 -13.95 17.51
CA ALA A 365 6.28 -15.12 18.38
C ALA A 365 4.92 -15.71 18.77
N ASP A 366 3.96 -14.87 19.14
CA ASP A 366 2.60 -15.27 19.53
C ASP A 366 1.71 -15.66 18.32
N ALA A 367 2.18 -15.41 17.10
CA ALA A 367 1.50 -15.74 15.86
C ALA A 367 2.21 -16.89 15.10
N ALA A 368 3.19 -17.55 15.72
CA ALA A 368 4.03 -18.55 15.07
C ALA A 368 3.24 -19.70 14.43
N ASP A 369 2.14 -20.11 15.08
CA ASP A 369 1.28 -21.23 14.64
C ASP A 369 0.07 -20.76 13.80
N ARG A 370 -0.05 -19.45 13.52
CA ARG A 370 -1.11 -18.90 12.66
C ARG A 370 -0.76 -19.09 11.20
N HIS A 371 -1.80 -19.16 10.36
CA HIS A 371 -1.60 -19.15 8.90
C HIS A 371 -1.04 -17.77 8.47
N PRO A 372 -0.03 -17.72 7.58
CA PRO A 372 0.56 -16.46 7.11
C PRO A 372 -0.44 -15.46 6.52
N TYR A 373 -1.52 -15.95 5.93
CA TYR A 373 -2.55 -15.09 5.34
C TYR A 373 -3.47 -14.42 6.37
N ASP A 374 -3.44 -14.86 7.63
CA ASP A 374 -4.15 -14.22 8.75
C ASP A 374 -3.37 -13.02 9.31
N LEU A 375 -2.13 -12.83 8.88
CA LEU A 375 -1.32 -11.67 9.22
C LEU A 375 -1.77 -10.43 8.45
N SER A 376 -1.52 -9.25 9.02
CA SER A 376 -1.69 -8.00 8.27
C SER A 376 -0.76 -7.93 7.05
N GLY A 377 -1.11 -7.13 6.03
CA GLY A 377 -0.29 -6.96 4.83
C GLY A 377 1.16 -6.57 5.14
N GLY A 378 1.36 -5.66 6.09
CA GLY A 378 2.72 -5.27 6.53
C GLY A 378 3.48 -6.40 7.21
N GLN A 379 2.81 -7.21 8.05
CA GLN A 379 3.42 -8.38 8.67
C GLN A 379 3.77 -9.45 7.63
N GLN A 380 2.91 -9.67 6.62
CA GLN A 380 3.21 -10.57 5.49
C GLN A 380 4.45 -10.10 4.71
N GLN A 381 4.57 -8.79 4.47
CA GLN A 381 5.72 -8.19 3.79
C GLN A 381 7.02 -8.41 4.57
N MET A 382 7.00 -8.14 5.88
CA MET A 382 8.16 -8.34 6.75
C MET A 382 8.52 -9.84 6.88
N LEU A 383 7.52 -10.72 6.98
CA LEU A 383 7.72 -12.18 7.02
C LEU A 383 8.40 -12.67 5.75
N ALA A 384 7.88 -12.28 4.57
CA ALA A 384 8.44 -12.65 3.28
C ALA A 384 9.89 -12.15 3.13
N LEU A 385 10.16 -10.88 3.46
CA LEU A 385 11.53 -10.35 3.42
C LEU A 385 12.46 -11.09 4.39
N LYS A 386 12.02 -11.36 5.63
CA LYS A 386 12.85 -12.08 6.61
C LYS A 386 13.16 -13.51 6.18
N LYS A 387 12.18 -14.22 5.59
CA LYS A 387 12.37 -15.56 4.99
C LYS A 387 13.48 -15.55 3.95
N LEU A 388 13.49 -14.57 3.04
CA LEU A 388 14.53 -14.42 2.03
C LEU A 388 15.91 -14.12 2.64
N LEU A 389 15.95 -13.25 3.65
CA LEU A 389 17.20 -12.86 4.32
C LEU A 389 17.84 -13.97 5.13
N LEU A 390 17.06 -14.93 5.66
CA LEU A 390 17.61 -16.11 6.32
C LEU A 390 18.49 -16.96 5.40
N CYS A 391 18.25 -16.92 4.08
CA CYS A 391 19.07 -17.60 3.08
C CYS A 391 20.40 -16.88 2.79
N ARG A 392 20.65 -15.70 3.36
CA ARG A 392 21.86 -14.88 3.17
C ARG A 392 22.23 -14.70 1.69
N PRO A 393 21.32 -14.21 0.84
CA PRO A 393 21.58 -14.09 -0.59
C PRO A 393 22.69 -13.08 -0.87
N ARG A 394 23.51 -13.38 -1.90
CA ARG A 394 24.52 -12.42 -2.39
C ARG A 394 23.97 -11.38 -3.35
N LEU A 395 22.80 -11.64 -3.95
CA LEU A 395 22.01 -10.69 -4.72
C LEU A 395 20.59 -10.66 -4.17
N LEU A 396 20.17 -9.51 -3.67
CA LEU A 396 18.83 -9.27 -3.16
C LEU A 396 18.08 -8.34 -4.10
N LEU A 397 16.99 -8.84 -4.68
CA LEU A 397 16.11 -8.12 -5.57
C LEU A 397 14.82 -7.81 -4.82
N LEU A 398 14.45 -6.53 -4.68
CA LEU A 398 13.32 -6.09 -3.86
C LEU A 398 12.36 -5.26 -4.71
N ASP A 399 11.12 -5.73 -4.83
CA ASP A 399 10.05 -5.00 -5.51
C ASP A 399 9.09 -4.40 -4.48
N GLU A 400 9.10 -3.08 -4.35
CA GLU A 400 8.29 -2.28 -3.41
C GLU A 400 8.39 -2.78 -1.95
N PRO A 401 9.59 -2.91 -1.36
CA PRO A 401 9.77 -3.58 -0.06
C PRO A 401 9.14 -2.83 1.12
N THR A 402 8.84 -1.54 0.98
CA THR A 402 8.25 -0.70 2.05
C THR A 402 6.75 -0.44 1.86
N LYS A 403 6.15 -1.02 0.81
CA LYS A 403 4.76 -0.77 0.45
C LYS A 403 3.79 -1.21 1.57
N GLY A 404 2.91 -0.30 1.99
CA GLY A 404 1.92 -0.57 3.03
C GLY A 404 2.49 -0.77 4.43
N LEU A 405 3.75 -0.38 4.66
CA LEU A 405 4.41 -0.45 5.95
C LEU A 405 4.29 0.88 6.71
N ASP A 406 4.08 0.79 8.02
CA ASP A 406 4.21 1.94 8.91
C ASP A 406 5.68 2.32 9.14
N ASP A 407 5.91 3.45 9.80
CA ASP A 407 7.26 3.98 10.01
C ASP A 407 8.19 3.02 10.76
N ALA A 408 7.67 2.25 11.73
CA ALA A 408 8.46 1.28 12.49
C ALA A 408 8.91 0.10 11.61
N ALA A 409 7.98 -0.41 10.79
CA ALA A 409 8.26 -1.48 9.84
C ALA A 409 9.19 -1.01 8.70
N ARG A 410 9.03 0.23 8.19
CA ARG A 410 9.94 0.85 7.22
C ARG A 410 11.35 0.98 7.80
N ALA A 411 11.49 1.45 9.04
CA ALA A 411 12.78 1.52 9.73
C ALA A 411 13.41 0.13 9.92
N TRP A 412 12.59 -0.90 10.15
CA TRP A 412 13.07 -2.28 10.20
C TRP A 412 13.62 -2.73 8.83
N VAL A 413 12.93 -2.42 7.72
CA VAL A 413 13.41 -2.74 6.36
C VAL A 413 14.73 -2.03 6.06
N VAL A 414 14.89 -0.75 6.46
CA VAL A 414 16.17 -0.02 6.32
C VAL A 414 17.30 -0.78 7.01
N ARG A 415 17.09 -1.20 8.27
CA ARG A 415 18.11 -1.98 9.01
C ARG A 415 18.41 -3.31 8.34
N ALA A 416 17.37 -4.03 7.88
CA ALA A 416 17.51 -5.33 7.24
C ALA A 416 18.31 -5.25 5.91
N VAL A 417 18.09 -4.20 5.12
CA VAL A 417 18.88 -3.91 3.92
C VAL A 417 20.31 -3.53 4.30
N GLY A 418 20.49 -2.76 5.38
CA GLY A 418 21.80 -2.40 5.92
C GLY A 418 22.62 -3.63 6.34
N GLU A 419 22.03 -4.53 7.10
CA GLU A 419 22.65 -5.79 7.53
C GLU A 419 23.05 -6.67 6.34
N ALA A 420 22.17 -6.80 5.33
CA ALA A 420 22.49 -7.53 4.10
C ALA A 420 23.65 -6.88 3.33
N ARG A 421 23.62 -5.55 3.19
CA ARG A 421 24.70 -4.75 2.57
C ARG A 421 26.03 -4.95 3.28
N ASP A 422 26.04 -4.86 4.60
CA ASP A 422 27.25 -4.96 5.43
C ASP A 422 27.81 -6.40 5.44
N ALA A 423 26.93 -7.40 5.21
CA ALA A 423 27.33 -8.78 4.91
C ALA A 423 27.83 -8.99 3.46
N GLY A 424 27.91 -7.94 2.65
CA GLY A 424 28.45 -7.97 1.28
C GLY A 424 27.42 -8.32 0.20
N ALA A 425 26.13 -8.31 0.49
CA ALA A 425 25.10 -8.50 -0.53
C ALA A 425 25.04 -7.31 -1.49
N THR A 426 24.79 -7.62 -2.76
CA THR A 426 24.39 -6.65 -3.79
C THR A 426 22.88 -6.52 -3.73
N VAL A 427 22.34 -5.30 -3.71
CA VAL A 427 20.90 -5.06 -3.59
C VAL A 427 20.44 -4.21 -4.78
N LEU A 428 19.40 -4.67 -5.45
CA LEU A 428 18.65 -3.90 -6.43
C LEU A 428 17.21 -3.79 -5.95
N LEU A 429 16.76 -2.59 -5.67
CA LEU A 429 15.41 -2.35 -5.18
C LEU A 429 14.63 -1.45 -6.15
N ALA A 430 13.39 -1.80 -6.42
CA ALA A 430 12.43 -1.00 -7.16
C ALA A 430 11.42 -0.42 -6.19
N THR A 431 11.27 0.90 -6.15
CA THR A 431 10.31 1.56 -5.27
C THR A 431 10.00 2.99 -5.69
N HIS A 432 8.89 3.50 -5.20
CA HIS A 432 8.52 4.92 -5.26
C HIS A 432 8.68 5.64 -3.91
N ASP A 433 9.11 4.93 -2.86
CA ASP A 433 9.39 5.49 -1.53
C ASP A 433 10.73 6.21 -1.52
N MET A 434 10.72 7.52 -1.81
CA MET A 434 11.93 8.34 -1.93
C MET A 434 12.67 8.48 -0.58
N ALA A 435 11.95 8.51 0.54
CA ALA A 435 12.58 8.56 1.86
C ALA A 435 13.37 7.26 2.14
N PHE A 436 12.82 6.10 1.74
CA PHE A 436 13.53 4.83 1.82
C PHE A 436 14.72 4.79 0.87
N VAL A 437 14.58 5.23 -0.39
CA VAL A 437 15.70 5.33 -1.35
C VAL A 437 16.83 6.15 -0.75
N ARG A 438 16.53 7.34 -0.23
CA ARG A 438 17.52 8.24 0.39
C ARG A 438 18.22 7.60 1.59
N ALA A 439 17.50 6.75 2.34
CA ALA A 439 18.05 6.10 3.52
C ALA A 439 19.00 4.93 3.20
N VAL A 440 18.82 4.21 2.08
CA VAL A 440 19.53 2.94 1.85
C VAL A 440 20.40 2.89 0.60
N ALA A 441 20.11 3.67 -0.46
CA ALA A 441 20.73 3.50 -1.76
C ALA A 441 22.08 4.20 -1.87
N ASP A 442 23.06 3.55 -2.50
CA ASP A 442 24.32 4.17 -2.92
C ASP A 442 24.10 5.01 -4.20
N ARG A 443 23.27 4.50 -5.12
CA ARG A 443 22.95 5.14 -6.39
C ARG A 443 21.48 4.94 -6.77
N VAL A 444 20.96 5.86 -7.56
CA VAL A 444 19.59 5.82 -8.09
C VAL A 444 19.63 5.75 -9.60
N SER A 445 18.83 4.85 -10.18
CA SER A 445 18.59 4.77 -11.62
C SER A 445 17.14 5.15 -11.92
N LEU A 446 16.95 6.11 -12.82
CA LEU A 446 15.62 6.54 -13.27
C LEU A 446 15.21 5.71 -14.49
N LEU A 447 14.15 4.94 -14.35
CA LEU A 447 13.55 4.14 -15.41
C LEU A 447 12.36 4.88 -16.02
N PHE A 448 12.44 5.15 -17.32
CA PHE A 448 11.40 5.83 -18.06
C PHE A 448 11.25 5.20 -19.44
N ASP A 449 10.02 4.96 -19.89
CA ASP A 449 9.67 4.36 -21.19
C ASP A 449 10.46 3.07 -21.53
N GLY A 450 10.69 2.22 -20.49
CA GLY A 450 11.36 0.93 -20.64
C GLY A 450 12.89 0.98 -20.73
N ASP A 451 13.51 2.15 -20.50
CA ASP A 451 14.96 2.32 -20.49
C ASP A 451 15.44 3.11 -19.28
N ILE A 452 16.73 2.95 -18.91
CA ILE A 452 17.39 3.70 -17.83
C ILE A 452 17.94 5.02 -18.42
N THR A 453 17.26 6.11 -18.10
CA THR A 453 17.60 7.45 -18.62
C THR A 453 18.73 8.14 -17.85
N ALA A 454 18.89 7.82 -16.57
CA ALA A 454 19.95 8.37 -15.72
C ALA A 454 20.34 7.38 -14.62
N THR A 455 21.59 7.43 -14.19
CA THR A 455 22.10 6.71 -13.01
C THR A 455 23.08 7.60 -12.27
N GLU A 456 22.71 8.04 -11.08
CA GLU A 456 23.45 9.03 -10.30
C GLU A 456 23.70 8.54 -8.87
N PRO A 457 24.73 9.04 -8.17
CA PRO A 457 24.83 8.94 -6.73
C PRO A 457 23.57 9.47 -6.05
N THR A 458 23.16 8.88 -4.92
CA THR A 458 21.89 9.23 -4.26
C THR A 458 21.80 10.71 -3.90
N ASP A 459 22.87 11.30 -3.35
CA ASP A 459 22.87 12.73 -2.99
C ASP A 459 22.74 13.65 -4.21
N GLU A 460 23.39 13.30 -5.32
CA GLU A 460 23.33 14.04 -6.58
C GLU A 460 21.93 13.94 -7.19
N PHE A 461 21.33 12.75 -7.21
CA PHE A 461 19.98 12.53 -7.71
C PHE A 461 18.98 13.42 -6.98
N PHE A 462 19.00 13.46 -5.65
CA PHE A 462 18.10 14.31 -4.88
C PHE A 462 18.39 15.80 -4.96
N ALA A 463 19.64 16.19 -5.22
CA ALA A 463 20.02 17.59 -5.42
C ALA A 463 19.56 18.14 -6.78
N THR A 464 19.62 17.32 -7.83
CA THR A 464 19.30 17.71 -9.22
C THR A 464 17.85 17.45 -9.60
N SER A 465 17.19 16.49 -8.95
CA SER A 465 15.82 16.10 -9.27
C SER A 465 14.82 17.19 -8.87
N TRP A 466 13.90 17.50 -9.79
CA TRP A 466 12.83 18.47 -9.53
C TRP A 466 11.58 17.82 -8.94
N LEU A 467 11.24 16.59 -9.37
CA LEU A 467 10.04 15.88 -9.00
C LEU A 467 10.22 14.94 -7.79
N TYR A 468 11.42 14.39 -7.61
CA TYR A 468 11.73 13.41 -6.55
C TYR A 468 12.41 14.06 -5.34
N ARG A 469 11.92 15.24 -4.92
CA ARG A 469 12.40 15.90 -3.70
C ARG A 469 11.77 15.26 -2.46
N VAL A 470 12.59 15.00 -1.43
CA VAL A 470 12.18 14.51 -0.09
C VAL A 470 12.40 15.62 0.92
#